data_422d49f688c70e33c32d918f0c1c5b47
#
_entry.id   422d49f688c70e33c32d918f0c1c5b47
#
_cell.length_a   1.000
_cell.length_b   1.000
_cell.length_c   1.000
_cell.angle_alpha   90.00
_cell.angle_beta   90.00
_cell.angle_gamma   90.00
#
_symmetry.space_group_name_H-M   'P 1'
#
loop_
_entity.id
_entity.type
_entity.pdbx_description
1 polymer ?
#
loop_
_entity_poly.entity_id
_entity_poly.type
_entity_poly.pdbx_seq_one_letter_code
_entity_poly.pdbx_strand_id
1 'polypeptide(L)'
;MSDARPVEPPVSIRAEVSLADPDTCKFTVSRPVHPGGPFFFENQEQAQGSPLVERLFDLPGVAHVLIAGNVVTVGKESSPAWSALNASIGTVIRSQLLTGICAILESPRRAGTSQRSDAEVRTVVQSLLDREVNRSIANHGGQISIVEVRDGKLLIAMSGGCQGCTASQVTLKDGFELMVRRVAPEIVEIVDTTDHASGTKPFYSPPG
;
A
#
# COMPACT_ATOMS: atom_id res chain seq x y z
N MET A 1 37.85 28.55 9.67
CA MET A 1 36.60 28.52 8.87
C MET A 1 35.89 27.24 9.26
N SER A 2 34.89 27.36 10.15
CA SER A 2 34.13 26.20 10.64
C SER A 2 33.10 25.80 9.61
N ASP A 3 33.29 24.62 9.06
CA ASP A 3 32.34 23.94 8.17
C ASP A 3 31.17 23.40 8.99
N ALA A 4 30.21 24.28 9.27
CA ALA A 4 28.99 23.89 9.92
C ALA A 4 28.13 23.13 8.90
N ARG A 5 28.20 21.80 8.89
CA ARG A 5 27.24 20.97 8.15
C ARG A 5 25.83 21.38 8.59
N PRO A 6 24.91 21.63 7.66
CA PRO A 6 23.53 21.93 8.01
C PRO A 6 22.98 20.75 8.83
N VAL A 7 22.48 21.04 10.03
CA VAL A 7 21.81 20.07 10.89
C VAL A 7 20.51 19.71 10.18
N GLU A 8 20.47 18.52 9.56
CA GLU A 8 19.23 18.03 8.95
C GLU A 8 18.14 17.95 10.02
N PRO A 9 16.91 18.39 9.70
CA PRO A 9 15.81 18.33 10.66
C PRO A 9 15.56 16.88 11.10
N PRO A 10 15.17 16.66 12.37
CA PRO A 10 14.91 15.33 12.88
C PRO A 10 13.82 14.63 12.09
N VAL A 11 14.02 13.34 11.78
CA VAL A 11 13.05 12.52 11.08
C VAL A 11 11.84 12.31 11.97
N SER A 12 10.69 12.87 11.57
CA SER A 12 9.41 12.59 12.21
C SER A 12 8.68 11.47 11.48
N ILE A 13 7.98 10.64 12.26
CA ILE A 13 7.20 9.51 11.76
C ILE A 13 5.85 9.53 12.44
N ARG A 14 4.78 9.50 11.66
CA ARG A 14 3.39 9.38 12.11
C ARG A 14 2.89 8.00 11.78
N ALA A 15 2.40 7.28 12.78
CA ALA A 15 1.81 5.95 12.64
C ALA A 15 0.28 6.05 12.70
N GLU A 16 -0.39 5.43 11.75
CA GLU A 16 -1.84 5.39 11.64
C GLU A 16 -2.28 3.96 11.30
N VAL A 17 -3.03 3.33 12.23
CA VAL A 17 -3.62 2.01 11.99
C VAL A 17 -4.75 2.17 10.98
N SER A 18 -4.81 1.27 10.02
CA SER A 18 -5.88 1.26 9.03
C SER A 18 -7.23 0.97 9.67
N LEU A 19 -8.24 1.75 9.32
CA LEU A 19 -9.61 1.52 9.78
C LEU A 19 -10.26 0.31 9.07
N ALA A 20 -9.79 -0.01 7.87
CA ALA A 20 -10.30 -1.13 7.08
C ALA A 20 -9.63 -2.46 7.44
N ASP A 21 -8.40 -2.40 7.93
CA ASP A 21 -7.61 -3.58 8.31
C ASP A 21 -6.81 -3.26 9.58
N PRO A 22 -7.27 -3.71 10.77
CA PRO A 22 -6.62 -3.41 12.04
C PRO A 22 -5.22 -4.03 12.19
N ASP A 23 -4.86 -5.00 11.34
CA ASP A 23 -3.53 -5.61 11.31
C ASP A 23 -2.57 -4.89 10.34
N THR A 24 -2.99 -3.78 9.74
CA THR A 24 -2.15 -2.92 8.89
C THR A 24 -1.97 -1.53 9.52
N CYS A 25 -0.73 -1.03 9.54
CA CYS A 25 -0.37 0.31 10.01
C CYS A 25 0.49 1.04 8.98
N LYS A 26 0.14 2.30 8.75
CA LYS A 26 0.82 3.21 7.83
C LYS A 26 1.74 4.15 8.60
N PHE A 27 3.01 4.18 8.25
CA PHE A 27 4.03 5.05 8.82
C PHE A 27 4.40 6.12 7.79
N THR A 28 3.91 7.34 8.01
CA THR A 28 4.25 8.49 7.16
C THR A 28 5.49 9.19 7.72
N VAL A 29 6.53 9.30 6.91
CA VAL A 29 7.83 9.84 7.27
C VAL A 29 7.98 11.26 6.72
N SER A 30 8.66 12.15 7.43
CA SER A 30 8.85 13.56 7.02
C SER A 30 9.74 13.75 5.79
N ARG A 31 10.41 12.70 5.32
CA ARG A 31 11.23 12.70 4.09
C ARG A 31 11.07 11.38 3.33
N PRO A 32 11.40 11.34 2.03
CA PRO A 32 11.32 10.10 1.25
C PRO A 32 12.14 8.97 1.87
N VAL A 33 11.55 7.78 1.95
CA VAL A 33 12.20 6.55 2.42
C VAL A 33 12.96 5.90 1.26
N HIS A 34 12.32 5.85 0.09
CA HIS A 34 12.94 5.36 -1.13
C HIS A 34 12.32 6.06 -2.36
N PRO A 35 13.14 6.48 -3.34
CA PRO A 35 12.61 7.01 -4.60
C PRO A 35 12.04 5.87 -5.46
N GLY A 36 10.91 6.14 -6.11
CA GLY A 36 10.22 5.14 -6.94
C GLY A 36 9.29 4.24 -6.13
N GLY A 37 8.88 3.16 -6.69
CA GLY A 37 7.91 2.22 -6.15
C GLY A 37 6.49 2.50 -6.61
N PRO A 38 5.52 1.86 -5.99
CA PRO A 38 5.58 1.14 -4.71
C PRO A 38 6.28 -0.23 -4.80
N PHE A 39 6.92 -0.62 -3.68
CA PHE A 39 7.60 -1.91 -3.54
C PHE A 39 6.90 -2.72 -2.45
N PHE A 40 6.37 -3.88 -2.81
CA PHE A 40 5.67 -4.77 -1.89
C PHE A 40 6.49 -6.04 -1.62
N PHE A 41 6.55 -6.44 -0.35
CA PHE A 41 7.28 -7.60 0.14
C PHE A 41 6.34 -8.44 1.01
N GLU A 42 6.06 -9.66 0.59
CA GLU A 42 5.17 -10.59 1.30
C GLU A 42 5.88 -11.38 2.40
N ASN A 43 7.21 -11.51 2.31
CA ASN A 43 8.00 -12.32 3.22
C ASN A 43 9.45 -11.88 3.25
N GLN A 44 10.20 -12.46 4.18
CA GLN A 44 11.62 -12.15 4.38
C GLN A 44 12.50 -12.56 3.18
N GLU A 45 12.12 -13.58 2.42
CA GLU A 45 12.91 -13.99 1.25
C GLU A 45 12.91 -12.92 0.16
N GLN A 46 11.77 -12.25 -0.04
CA GLN A 46 11.66 -11.13 -0.98
C GLN A 46 12.40 -9.88 -0.52
N ALA A 47 12.68 -9.77 0.78
CA ALA A 47 13.37 -8.63 1.37
C ALA A 47 14.89 -8.60 1.10
N GLN A 48 15.46 -9.69 0.58
CA GLN A 48 16.90 -9.81 0.32
C GLN A 48 17.41 -8.66 -0.57
N GLY A 49 18.48 -7.98 -0.13
CA GLY A 49 19.02 -6.80 -0.82
C GLY A 49 18.25 -5.51 -0.51
N SER A 50 17.32 -5.52 0.43
CA SER A 50 16.51 -4.38 0.85
C SER A 50 16.70 -4.12 2.36
N PRO A 51 17.76 -3.40 2.78
CA PRO A 51 18.19 -3.32 4.18
C PRO A 51 17.13 -2.84 5.16
N LEU A 52 16.26 -1.92 4.73
CA LEU A 52 15.14 -1.49 5.58
C LEU A 52 14.13 -2.62 5.77
N VAL A 53 13.79 -3.31 4.69
CA VAL A 53 12.73 -4.33 4.69
C VAL A 53 13.18 -5.57 5.45
N GLU A 54 14.43 -6.01 5.27
CA GLU A 54 15.03 -7.11 6.04
C GLU A 54 14.90 -6.84 7.54
N ARG A 55 15.30 -5.65 7.98
CA ARG A 55 15.22 -5.25 9.40
C ARG A 55 13.79 -5.11 9.93
N LEU A 56 12.83 -4.81 9.07
CA LEU A 56 11.42 -4.80 9.45
C LEU A 56 10.88 -6.22 9.63
N PHE A 57 11.25 -7.17 8.77
CA PHE A 57 10.89 -8.58 8.93
C PHE A 57 11.59 -9.27 10.11
N ASP A 58 12.73 -8.74 10.60
CA ASP A 58 13.35 -9.21 11.84
C ASP A 58 12.51 -8.90 13.10
N LEU A 59 11.53 -8.00 12.96
CA LEU A 59 10.61 -7.70 14.06
C LEU A 59 9.54 -8.81 14.14
N PRO A 60 9.24 -9.32 15.36
CA PRO A 60 8.31 -10.42 15.53
C PRO A 60 6.89 -10.02 15.07
N GLY A 61 6.29 -10.87 14.26
CA GLY A 61 4.91 -10.72 13.80
C GLY A 61 4.73 -9.79 12.59
N VAL A 62 5.79 -9.24 11.99
CA VAL A 62 5.67 -8.54 10.70
C VAL A 62 5.38 -9.56 9.61
N ALA A 63 4.28 -9.36 8.88
CA ALA A 63 3.78 -10.28 7.86
C ALA A 63 4.05 -9.78 6.43
N HIS A 64 3.94 -8.47 6.21
CA HIS A 64 4.25 -7.86 4.91
C HIS A 64 4.66 -6.39 5.06
N VAL A 65 5.37 -5.88 4.06
CA VAL A 65 5.84 -4.49 4.02
C VAL A 65 5.59 -3.89 2.64
N LEU A 66 5.07 -2.66 2.60
CA LEU A 66 4.92 -1.86 1.38
C LEU A 66 5.66 -0.53 1.57
N ILE A 67 6.53 -0.17 0.64
CA ILE A 67 7.23 1.12 0.62
C ILE A 67 6.80 1.91 -0.61
N ALA A 68 6.31 3.13 -0.38
CA ALA A 68 5.88 4.05 -1.44
C ALA A 68 6.29 5.49 -1.09
N GLY A 69 7.32 6.00 -1.74
CA GLY A 69 7.85 7.34 -1.50
C GLY A 69 8.25 7.58 -0.04
N ASN A 70 7.48 8.36 0.69
CA ASN A 70 7.70 8.66 2.11
C ASN A 70 6.82 7.83 3.06
N VAL A 71 6.16 6.81 2.56
CA VAL A 71 5.25 5.97 3.33
C VAL A 71 5.78 4.54 3.42
N VAL A 72 5.80 3.99 4.63
CA VAL A 72 6.02 2.58 4.91
C VAL A 72 4.74 2.01 5.52
N THR A 73 4.12 1.07 4.83
CA THR A 73 2.96 0.35 5.34
C THR A 73 3.42 -1.02 5.80
N VAL A 74 3.10 -1.39 7.03
CA VAL A 74 3.47 -2.67 7.62
C VAL A 74 2.20 -3.41 7.99
N GLY A 75 2.10 -4.65 7.52
CA GLY A 75 1.10 -5.58 8.01
C GLY A 75 1.72 -6.55 8.99
N LYS A 76 0.94 -6.94 9.98
CA LYS A 76 1.35 -7.88 11.02
C LYS A 76 0.42 -9.08 11.10
N GLU A 77 0.87 -10.15 11.71
CA GLU A 77 0.01 -11.21 12.20
C GLU A 77 -0.85 -10.69 13.37
N SER A 78 -1.89 -11.42 13.76
CA SER A 78 -2.81 -11.01 14.82
C SER A 78 -2.12 -10.65 16.16
N SER A 79 -0.93 -11.18 16.40
CA SER A 79 -0.05 -10.85 17.53
C SER A 79 1.33 -10.50 16.98
N PRO A 80 2.07 -9.52 17.54
CA PRO A 80 1.80 -8.68 18.72
C PRO A 80 0.92 -7.45 18.46
N ALA A 81 0.52 -6.76 19.51
CA ALA A 81 -0.23 -5.50 19.39
C ALA A 81 0.62 -4.35 18.82
N TRP A 82 0.00 -3.40 18.12
CA TRP A 82 0.66 -2.22 17.55
C TRP A 82 1.41 -1.37 18.60
N SER A 83 0.91 -1.32 19.83
CA SER A 83 1.59 -0.62 20.93
C SER A 83 3.00 -1.14 21.22
N ALA A 84 3.25 -2.42 20.95
CA ALA A 84 4.58 -3.03 21.08
C ALA A 84 5.45 -2.83 19.83
N LEU A 85 4.85 -2.82 18.63
CA LEU A 85 5.57 -2.76 17.36
C LEU A 85 5.91 -1.34 16.90
N ASN A 86 5.03 -0.36 17.11
CA ASN A 86 5.18 0.98 16.55
C ASN A 86 6.51 1.65 16.89
N ALA A 87 6.97 1.53 18.13
CA ALA A 87 8.23 2.10 18.56
C ALA A 87 9.43 1.45 17.86
N SER A 88 9.42 0.13 17.73
CA SER A 88 10.46 -0.67 17.07
C SER A 88 10.54 -0.37 15.59
N ILE A 89 9.39 -0.37 14.89
CA ILE A 89 9.28 -0.01 13.48
C ILE A 89 9.79 1.42 13.24
N GLY A 90 9.34 2.39 14.05
CA GLY A 90 9.82 3.76 13.98
C GLY A 90 11.32 3.90 14.19
N THR A 91 11.91 3.11 15.07
CA THR A 91 13.36 3.07 15.30
C THR A 91 14.11 2.48 14.11
N VAL A 92 13.62 1.40 13.53
CA VAL A 92 14.19 0.78 12.32
C VAL A 92 14.18 1.76 11.16
N ILE A 93 13.05 2.43 10.89
CA ILE A 93 12.94 3.42 9.82
C ILE A 93 13.91 4.58 10.04
N ARG A 94 13.92 5.17 11.25
CA ARG A 94 14.85 6.29 11.55
C ARG A 94 16.30 5.89 11.40
N SER A 95 16.72 4.76 11.97
CA SER A 95 18.09 4.32 11.87
C SER A 95 18.50 4.07 10.43
N GLN A 96 17.64 3.50 9.59
CA GLN A 96 17.92 3.31 8.17
C GLN A 96 18.15 4.66 7.46
N LEU A 97 17.28 5.62 7.68
CA LEU A 97 17.39 6.94 7.05
C LEU A 97 18.63 7.73 7.50
N LEU A 98 19.13 7.47 8.71
CA LEU A 98 20.35 8.09 9.23
C LEU A 98 21.64 7.46 8.66
N THR A 99 21.59 6.22 8.17
CA THR A 99 22.76 5.57 7.55
C THR A 99 23.13 6.18 6.20
N GLY A 100 22.20 6.88 5.52
CA GLY A 100 22.37 7.34 4.15
C GLY A 100 22.36 6.23 3.10
N ILE A 101 22.21 4.97 3.53
CA ILE A 101 22.10 3.80 2.63
C ILE A 101 20.66 3.74 2.11
N CYS A 102 20.52 3.45 0.81
CA CYS A 102 19.19 3.24 0.22
C CYS A 102 18.40 2.19 0.99
N ALA A 103 17.12 2.46 1.21
CA ALA A 103 16.22 1.53 1.90
C ALA A 103 16.06 0.21 1.12
N ILE A 104 16.13 0.28 -0.19
CA ILE A 104 16.09 -0.83 -1.15
C ILE A 104 17.31 -0.67 -2.06
N LEU A 105 18.28 -1.58 -1.98
CA LEU A 105 19.53 -1.51 -2.76
C LEU A 105 19.38 -2.09 -4.16
N GLU A 106 18.61 -3.14 -4.28
CA GLU A 106 18.19 -3.69 -5.57
C GLU A 106 16.69 -3.47 -5.70
N SER A 107 16.22 -3.08 -6.88
CA SER A 107 14.80 -3.31 -7.19
C SER A 107 14.56 -4.78 -6.87
N PRO A 108 13.59 -5.12 -5.98
CA PRO A 108 13.34 -6.51 -5.69
C PRO A 108 13.20 -7.17 -7.05
N ARG A 109 14.20 -7.99 -7.42
CA ARG A 109 14.07 -8.84 -8.60
C ARG A 109 12.77 -9.53 -8.33
N ARG A 110 11.80 -9.31 -9.20
CA ARG A 110 10.58 -10.09 -9.22
C ARG A 110 11.03 -11.53 -9.14
N ALA A 111 11.11 -12.05 -7.90
CA ALA A 111 11.70 -13.34 -7.64
C ALA A 111 10.80 -14.34 -8.32
N GLY A 112 11.27 -14.86 -9.47
CA GLY A 112 10.78 -16.09 -10.06
C GLY A 112 9.30 -16.17 -10.46
N THR A 113 8.56 -15.07 -10.48
CA THR A 113 7.28 -15.08 -11.17
C THR A 113 7.54 -14.86 -12.64
N SER A 114 7.42 -15.89 -13.41
CA SER A 114 7.05 -15.80 -14.83
C SER A 114 6.10 -14.61 -14.93
N GLN A 115 6.50 -13.56 -15.65
CA GLN A 115 5.74 -12.32 -15.76
C GLN A 115 4.36 -12.71 -16.27
N ARG A 116 3.37 -12.74 -15.35
CA ARG A 116 1.99 -13.08 -15.74
C ARG A 116 1.59 -12.09 -16.83
N SER A 117 0.96 -12.58 -17.87
CA SER A 117 0.38 -11.73 -18.90
C SER A 117 -0.68 -10.81 -18.28
N ASP A 118 -0.92 -9.65 -18.89
CA ASP A 118 -2.00 -8.75 -18.44
C ASP A 118 -3.35 -9.47 -18.31
N ALA A 119 -3.60 -10.49 -19.14
CA ALA A 119 -4.79 -11.34 -19.07
C ALA A 119 -4.83 -12.21 -17.81
N GLU A 120 -3.70 -12.79 -17.40
CA GLU A 120 -3.59 -13.60 -16.17
C GLU A 120 -3.72 -12.71 -14.94
N VAL A 121 -3.07 -11.54 -14.94
CA VAL A 121 -3.20 -10.54 -13.88
C VAL A 121 -4.65 -10.08 -13.75
N ARG A 122 -5.32 -9.78 -14.89
CA ARG A 122 -6.74 -9.44 -14.92
C ARG A 122 -7.60 -10.52 -14.28
N THR A 123 -7.33 -11.79 -14.57
CA THR A 123 -8.09 -12.93 -14.03
C THR A 123 -7.95 -13.03 -12.50
N VAL A 124 -6.74 -12.83 -11.98
CA VAL A 124 -6.48 -12.88 -10.53
C VAL A 124 -7.17 -11.71 -9.83
N VAL A 125 -7.05 -10.50 -10.36
CA VAL A 125 -7.71 -9.31 -9.79
C VAL A 125 -9.23 -9.41 -9.89
N GLN A 126 -9.77 -9.95 -10.98
CA GLN A 126 -11.20 -10.20 -11.12
C GLN A 126 -11.71 -11.18 -10.04
N SER A 127 -10.96 -12.25 -9.78
CA SER A 127 -11.29 -13.19 -8.71
C SER A 127 -11.30 -12.53 -7.31
N LEU A 128 -10.39 -11.62 -7.05
CA LEU A 128 -10.37 -10.82 -5.81
C LEU A 128 -11.62 -9.94 -5.71
N LEU A 129 -11.94 -9.21 -6.79
CA LEU A 129 -13.13 -8.36 -6.85
C LEU A 129 -14.41 -9.16 -6.56
N ASP A 130 -14.57 -10.31 -7.21
CA ASP A 130 -15.80 -11.09 -7.10
C ASP A 130 -15.95 -11.79 -5.75
N ARG A 131 -14.85 -12.23 -5.14
CA ARG A 131 -14.89 -12.99 -3.88
C ARG A 131 -14.93 -12.12 -2.65
N GLU A 132 -14.23 -11.00 -2.65
CA GLU A 132 -13.99 -10.18 -1.45
C GLU A 132 -14.58 -8.78 -1.61
N VAL A 133 -14.08 -8.01 -2.56
CA VAL A 133 -14.37 -6.57 -2.64
C VAL A 133 -15.83 -6.30 -2.98
N ASN A 134 -16.32 -6.83 -4.11
CA ASN A 134 -17.68 -6.59 -4.55
C ASN A 134 -18.71 -7.17 -3.59
N ARG A 135 -18.39 -8.26 -2.88
CA ARG A 135 -19.28 -8.77 -1.83
C ARG A 135 -19.40 -7.81 -0.65
N SER A 136 -18.29 -7.19 -0.24
CA SER A 136 -18.31 -6.26 0.90
C SER A 136 -19.06 -4.96 0.58
N ILE A 137 -18.95 -4.46 -0.65
CA ILE A 137 -19.59 -3.21 -1.08
C ILE A 137 -20.99 -3.38 -1.68
N ALA A 138 -21.39 -4.61 -1.98
CA ALA A 138 -22.73 -4.91 -2.53
C ALA A 138 -23.87 -4.46 -1.60
N ASN A 139 -23.67 -4.56 -0.28
CA ASN A 139 -24.62 -4.08 0.72
C ASN A 139 -24.85 -2.55 0.66
N HIS A 140 -23.92 -1.83 0.07
CA HIS A 140 -23.99 -0.38 -0.17
C HIS A 140 -24.44 -0.07 -1.60
N GLY A 141 -24.86 -1.09 -2.35
CA GLY A 141 -25.24 -0.95 -3.75
C GLY A 141 -24.09 -0.58 -4.68
N GLY A 142 -22.85 -0.77 -4.22
CA GLY A 142 -21.65 -0.42 -4.99
C GLY A 142 -21.06 -1.62 -5.73
N GLN A 143 -20.29 -1.33 -6.77
CA GLN A 143 -19.53 -2.31 -7.52
C GLN A 143 -18.27 -1.68 -8.10
N ILE A 144 -17.16 -2.45 -8.11
CA ILE A 144 -15.93 -2.13 -8.82
C ILE A 144 -15.75 -3.10 -9.98
N SER A 145 -15.40 -2.59 -11.14
CA SER A 145 -15.12 -3.37 -12.35
C SER A 145 -13.74 -3.03 -12.91
N ILE A 146 -13.08 -4.01 -13.53
CA ILE A 146 -11.82 -3.80 -14.25
C ILE A 146 -12.15 -3.28 -15.65
N VAL A 147 -11.65 -2.10 -15.97
CA VAL A 147 -11.69 -1.55 -17.32
C VAL A 147 -10.57 -2.17 -18.17
N GLU A 148 -9.32 -2.03 -17.70
CA GLU A 148 -8.15 -2.52 -18.43
C GLU A 148 -7.03 -2.90 -17.43
N VAL A 149 -6.21 -3.89 -17.82
CA VAL A 149 -4.90 -4.18 -17.22
C VAL A 149 -3.89 -4.07 -18.33
N ARG A 150 -2.89 -3.20 -18.16
CA ARG A 150 -1.88 -2.96 -19.18
C ARG A 150 -0.58 -2.44 -18.58
N ASP A 151 0.53 -3.06 -18.92
CA ASP A 151 1.88 -2.61 -18.55
C ASP A 151 2.03 -2.30 -17.04
N GLY A 152 1.44 -3.12 -16.17
CA GLY A 152 1.45 -2.91 -14.71
C GLY A 152 0.47 -1.84 -14.22
N LYS A 153 -0.42 -1.32 -15.06
CA LYS A 153 -1.50 -0.41 -14.68
C LYS A 153 -2.83 -1.15 -14.65
N LEU A 154 -3.60 -0.91 -13.60
CA LEU A 154 -4.97 -1.39 -13.44
C LEU A 154 -5.93 -0.21 -13.53
N LEU A 155 -6.72 -0.17 -14.57
CA LEU A 155 -7.80 0.80 -14.73
C LEU A 155 -9.09 0.21 -14.20
N ILE A 156 -9.74 0.90 -13.28
CA ILE A 156 -11.01 0.48 -12.68
C ILE A 156 -12.09 1.52 -12.89
N ALA A 157 -13.33 1.06 -12.84
CA ALA A 157 -14.50 1.92 -12.75
C ALA A 157 -15.39 1.50 -11.60
N MET A 158 -15.93 2.48 -10.88
CA MET A 158 -16.86 2.30 -9.77
C MET A 158 -18.27 2.64 -10.24
N SER A 159 -19.27 1.91 -9.74
CA SER A 159 -20.67 2.14 -10.06
C SER A 159 -21.57 2.01 -8.84
N GLY A 160 -22.84 2.38 -9.00
CA GLY A 160 -23.83 2.32 -7.95
C GLY A 160 -23.46 3.19 -6.73
N GLY A 161 -23.58 2.67 -5.52
CA GLY A 161 -23.31 3.39 -4.28
C GLY A 161 -21.86 3.87 -4.09
N CYS A 162 -20.92 3.34 -4.87
CA CYS A 162 -19.52 3.78 -4.86
C CYS A 162 -19.25 4.99 -5.76
N GLN A 163 -20.09 5.21 -6.77
CA GLN A 163 -19.96 6.34 -7.69
C GLN A 163 -20.36 7.65 -6.97
N GLY A 164 -19.45 8.61 -6.88
CA GLY A 164 -19.67 9.87 -6.15
C GLY A 164 -19.61 9.76 -4.62
N CYS A 165 -19.34 8.55 -4.06
CA CYS A 165 -19.24 8.33 -2.63
C CYS A 165 -17.91 8.86 -2.08
N THR A 166 -17.96 9.74 -1.07
CA THR A 166 -16.75 10.30 -0.44
C THR A 166 -15.89 9.24 0.26
N ALA A 167 -16.50 8.19 0.81
CA ALA A 167 -15.77 7.08 1.44
C ALA A 167 -15.02 6.21 0.42
N SER A 168 -15.53 6.07 -0.81
CA SER A 168 -14.87 5.29 -1.86
C SER A 168 -13.58 5.96 -2.36
N GLN A 169 -13.51 7.29 -2.29
CA GLN A 169 -12.37 8.05 -2.77
C GLN A 169 -11.13 7.95 -1.86
N VAL A 170 -11.31 7.63 -0.59
CA VAL A 170 -10.22 7.61 0.41
C VAL A 170 -10.03 6.22 1.02
N THR A 171 -11.05 5.67 1.66
CA THR A 171 -10.91 4.45 2.47
C THR A 171 -10.93 3.18 1.63
N LEU A 172 -11.81 3.11 0.63
CA LEU A 172 -11.90 1.94 -0.25
C LEU A 172 -10.70 1.84 -1.17
N LYS A 173 -10.18 2.99 -1.63
CA LYS A 173 -9.02 3.04 -2.52
C LYS A 173 -7.78 2.47 -1.85
N ASP A 174 -7.47 2.89 -0.63
CA ASP A 174 -6.28 2.43 0.11
C ASP A 174 -6.38 0.93 0.44
N GLY A 175 -7.54 0.47 0.90
CA GLY A 175 -7.76 -0.95 1.20
C GLY A 175 -7.76 -1.83 -0.05
N PHE A 176 -8.40 -1.38 -1.13
CA PHE A 176 -8.42 -2.09 -2.40
C PHE A 176 -7.01 -2.16 -3.02
N GLU A 177 -6.26 -1.06 -2.98
CA GLU A 177 -4.89 -1.03 -3.48
C GLU A 177 -4.00 -2.06 -2.77
N LEU A 178 -4.11 -2.16 -1.45
CA LEU A 178 -3.37 -3.14 -0.67
C LEU A 178 -3.73 -4.58 -1.08
N MET A 179 -5.03 -4.88 -1.21
CA MET A 179 -5.51 -6.21 -1.64
C MET A 179 -5.04 -6.56 -3.05
N VAL A 180 -5.10 -5.62 -3.99
CA VAL A 180 -4.62 -5.84 -5.37
C VAL A 180 -3.13 -6.14 -5.37
N ARG A 181 -2.32 -5.36 -4.66
CA ARG A 181 -0.87 -5.55 -4.62
C ARG A 181 -0.47 -6.89 -3.99
N ARG A 182 -1.28 -7.39 -3.06
CA ARG A 182 -1.09 -8.70 -2.45
C ARG A 182 -1.28 -9.84 -3.46
N VAL A 183 -2.26 -9.77 -4.34
CA VAL A 183 -2.56 -10.84 -5.31
C VAL A 183 -1.92 -10.62 -6.69
N ALA A 184 -1.59 -9.37 -7.01
CA ALA A 184 -1.01 -8.95 -8.28
C ALA A 184 0.07 -7.88 -8.05
N PRO A 185 1.24 -8.27 -7.51
CA PRO A 185 2.34 -7.33 -7.23
C PRO A 185 2.92 -6.67 -8.49
N GLU A 186 2.58 -7.18 -9.67
CA GLU A 186 2.92 -6.57 -10.96
C GLU A 186 2.20 -5.24 -11.19
N ILE A 187 1.06 -5.01 -10.52
CA ILE A 187 0.33 -3.74 -10.63
C ILE A 187 1.06 -2.66 -9.83
N VAL A 188 1.62 -1.73 -10.54
CA VAL A 188 2.36 -0.57 -9.98
C VAL A 188 1.48 0.66 -9.81
N GLU A 189 0.41 0.77 -10.60
CA GLU A 189 -0.49 1.92 -10.59
C GLU A 189 -1.95 1.46 -10.72
N ILE A 190 -2.83 2.03 -9.89
CA ILE A 190 -4.28 1.83 -9.98
C ILE A 190 -4.92 3.17 -10.31
N VAL A 191 -5.60 3.21 -11.45
CA VAL A 191 -6.25 4.42 -11.97
C VAL A 191 -7.76 4.24 -11.90
N ASP A 192 -8.41 5.11 -11.16
CA ASP A 192 -9.86 5.21 -11.13
C ASP A 192 -10.33 6.07 -12.30
N THR A 193 -11.07 5.47 -13.22
CA THR A 193 -11.63 6.11 -14.42
C THR A 193 -13.09 6.47 -14.24
N THR A 194 -13.61 6.39 -13.01
CA THR A 194 -15.04 6.65 -12.73
C THR A 194 -15.38 8.13 -12.91
N ASP A 195 -16.46 8.40 -13.62
CA ASP A 195 -17.08 9.73 -13.57
C ASP A 195 -17.90 9.86 -12.28
N HIS A 196 -17.22 10.32 -11.22
CA HIS A 196 -17.85 10.50 -9.91
C HIS A 196 -18.89 11.61 -9.89
N ALA A 197 -18.83 12.57 -10.82
CA ALA A 197 -19.79 13.69 -10.89
C ALA A 197 -21.16 13.23 -11.41
N SER A 198 -21.21 12.15 -12.17
CA SER A 198 -22.47 11.59 -12.71
C SER A 198 -23.16 10.64 -11.74
N GLY A 199 -22.62 10.39 -10.55
CA GLY A 199 -23.20 9.51 -9.54
C GLY A 199 -24.53 10.03 -8.99
N THR A 200 -25.62 9.27 -9.18
CA THR A 200 -26.96 9.68 -8.78
C THR A 200 -27.40 9.21 -7.40
N LYS A 201 -26.75 8.18 -6.86
CA LYS A 201 -27.09 7.57 -5.57
C LYS A 201 -25.84 7.16 -4.80
N PRO A 202 -24.97 8.10 -4.40
CA PRO A 202 -23.78 7.77 -3.61
C PRO A 202 -24.18 7.30 -2.21
N PHE A 203 -23.47 6.31 -1.67
CA PHE A 203 -23.74 5.80 -0.32
C PHE A 203 -23.45 6.86 0.77
N TYR A 204 -22.37 7.63 0.57
CA TYR A 204 -22.06 8.81 1.36
C TYR A 204 -21.90 10.03 0.47
N SER A 205 -22.67 11.06 0.75
CA SER A 205 -22.50 12.37 0.13
C SER A 205 -21.73 13.30 1.07
N PRO A 206 -20.93 14.26 0.57
CA PRO A 206 -20.36 15.29 1.42
C PRO A 206 -21.49 16.12 2.05
N PRO A 207 -21.34 16.58 3.28
CA PRO A 207 -22.28 17.56 3.87
C PRO A 207 -22.23 18.82 2.98
N GLY A 208 -23.43 19.27 2.59
CA GLY A 208 -23.63 20.49 1.79
C GLY A 208 -23.31 21.77 2.56
#